data_a20cbb83ca25047fab617dfb3e8332c9
#
_entry.id   a20cbb83ca25047fab617dfb3e8332c9
#
_cell.length_a   1.000
_cell.length_b   1.000
_cell.length_c   1.000
_cell.angle_alpha   90.00
_cell.angle_beta   90.00
_cell.angle_gamma   90.00
#
_symmetry.space_group_name_H-M   'P 1'
#
loop_
_entity.id
_entity.type
_entity.pdbx_description
1 polymer ?
#
loop_
_entity_poly.entity_id
_entity_poly.type
_entity_poly.pdbx_seq_one_letter_code
_entity_poly.pdbx_strand_id
1 'polypeptide(L)'
;RRSSDLITTGYPDGTYRPLESVERGAMAAFFYRMAGSPQFTAPSTPSFSDVPTTHPFYKEIEWMKARGITTGWSDGTFRPNAPVNRDAMAAFFYRYAGSPHVDLPVTSPFKDVPADSQFYREITWLASTGISTGWPDGTYRPVTPIARDAMAAFIYRYSEKVANLAGR
;
A
#
# COMPACT_ATOMS: atom_id res chain seq x y z
N ARG A 1 -20.38 3.38 13.07
CA ARG A 1 -19.74 2.82 11.88
C ARG A 1 -19.96 1.31 11.87
N ARG A 2 -20.44 0.77 10.76
CA ARG A 2 -20.62 -0.68 10.61
C ARG A 2 -19.26 -1.37 10.56
N SER A 3 -19.20 -2.61 11.04
CA SER A 3 -17.96 -3.42 10.97
C SER A 3 -17.43 -3.54 9.53
N SER A 4 -18.35 -3.56 8.56
CA SER A 4 -18.00 -3.60 7.14
C SER A 4 -17.32 -2.32 6.62
N ASP A 5 -17.44 -1.22 7.35
CA ASP A 5 -16.91 0.07 6.97
C ASP A 5 -15.47 0.27 7.50
N LEU A 6 -14.96 -0.68 8.27
CA LEU A 6 -13.62 -0.60 8.83
C LEU A 6 -12.58 -1.07 7.82
N ILE A 7 -11.54 -0.27 7.62
CA ILE A 7 -10.42 -0.63 6.74
C ILE A 7 -9.58 -1.73 7.37
N THR A 8 -9.39 -1.69 8.68
CA THR A 8 -8.68 -2.72 9.42
C THR A 8 -9.49 -3.12 10.65
N THR A 9 -9.62 -4.42 10.90
CA THR A 9 -10.47 -4.96 11.95
C THR A 9 -9.69 -5.64 13.07
N GLY A 10 -8.37 -5.80 12.93
CA GLY A 10 -7.57 -6.58 13.87
C GLY A 10 -7.76 -8.08 13.68
N TYR A 11 -7.43 -8.83 14.72
CA TYR A 11 -7.44 -10.29 14.70
C TYR A 11 -8.63 -10.86 15.49
N PRO A 12 -9.04 -12.13 15.20
CA PRO A 12 -10.18 -12.73 15.89
C PRO A 12 -10.03 -12.83 17.39
N ASP A 13 -8.80 -12.83 17.91
CA ASP A 13 -8.50 -12.87 19.34
C ASP A 13 -8.69 -11.51 20.04
N GLY A 14 -9.14 -10.49 19.30
CA GLY A 14 -9.34 -9.15 19.83
C GLY A 14 -8.09 -8.29 19.87
N THR A 15 -6.96 -8.77 19.36
CA THR A 15 -5.71 -7.99 19.31
C THR A 15 -5.58 -7.26 17.99
N TYR A 16 -4.81 -6.16 17.99
CA TYR A 16 -4.47 -5.42 16.76
C TYR A 16 -3.07 -5.76 16.26
N ARG A 17 -2.15 -6.08 17.16
CA ARG A 17 -0.74 -6.40 16.87
C ARG A 17 -0.05 -5.26 16.12
N PRO A 18 0.06 -4.07 16.72
CA PRO A 18 0.50 -2.85 16.02
C PRO A 18 1.92 -2.93 15.49
N LEU A 19 2.81 -3.69 16.12
CA LEU A 19 4.21 -3.78 15.73
C LEU A 19 4.50 -4.89 14.72
N GLU A 20 3.53 -5.74 14.42
CA GLU A 20 3.71 -6.78 13.39
C GLU A 20 3.71 -6.14 12.00
N SER A 21 4.49 -6.75 11.11
CA SER A 21 4.55 -6.34 9.70
C SER A 21 3.23 -6.61 8.99
N VAL A 22 2.89 -5.74 8.05
CA VAL A 22 1.74 -5.94 7.17
C VAL A 22 2.13 -6.90 6.06
N GLU A 23 1.37 -7.98 5.90
CA GLU A 23 1.55 -8.89 4.78
C GLU A 23 0.91 -8.31 3.51
N ARG A 24 1.44 -8.68 2.35
CA ARG A 24 0.99 -8.15 1.06
C ARG A 24 -0.48 -8.49 0.78
N GLY A 25 -0.94 -9.68 1.18
CA GLY A 25 -2.35 -10.05 1.05
C GLY A 25 -3.28 -9.17 1.89
N ALA A 26 -2.89 -8.91 3.13
CA ALA A 26 -3.64 -8.01 4.02
C ALA A 26 -3.64 -6.57 3.49
N MET A 27 -2.53 -6.15 2.87
CA MET A 27 -2.44 -4.85 2.21
C MET A 27 -3.50 -4.69 1.12
N ALA A 28 -3.68 -5.72 0.29
CA ALA A 28 -4.70 -5.71 -0.76
C ALA A 28 -6.10 -5.51 -0.16
N ALA A 29 -6.38 -6.17 0.96
CA ALA A 29 -7.66 -5.98 1.66
C ALA A 29 -7.83 -4.55 2.18
N PHE A 30 -6.75 -3.94 2.70
CA PHE A 30 -6.81 -2.56 3.18
C PHE A 30 -7.13 -1.57 2.06
N PHE A 31 -6.47 -1.68 0.92
CA PHE A 31 -6.74 -0.82 -0.23
C PHE A 31 -8.14 -1.02 -0.80
N TYR A 32 -8.61 -2.26 -0.87
CA TYR A 32 -9.95 -2.58 -1.34
C TYR A 32 -11.02 -1.94 -0.45
N ARG A 33 -10.85 -2.06 0.87
CA ARG A 33 -11.76 -1.45 1.85
C ARG A 33 -11.68 0.08 1.83
N MET A 34 -10.48 0.63 1.67
CA MET A 34 -10.29 2.09 1.55
C MET A 34 -11.01 2.64 0.33
N ALA A 35 -11.09 1.87 -0.76
CA ALA A 35 -11.84 2.22 -1.96
C ALA A 35 -13.36 2.06 -1.81
N GLY A 36 -13.85 1.67 -0.62
CA GLY A 36 -15.28 1.50 -0.35
C GLY A 36 -15.78 0.11 -0.69
N SER A 37 -14.90 -0.88 -0.76
CA SER A 37 -15.23 -2.27 -1.10
C SER A 37 -16.11 -2.34 -2.38
N PRO A 38 -15.61 -1.82 -3.51
CA PRO A 38 -16.40 -1.74 -4.73
C PRO A 38 -16.83 -3.12 -5.20
N GLN A 39 -17.96 -3.17 -5.94
CA GLN A 39 -18.37 -4.42 -6.55
C GLN A 39 -17.34 -4.83 -7.59
N PHE A 40 -16.85 -6.05 -7.48
CA PHE A 40 -15.80 -6.58 -8.36
C PHE A 40 -15.98 -8.09 -8.48
N THR A 41 -16.02 -8.56 -9.72
CA THR A 41 -16.08 -9.99 -10.02
C THR A 41 -14.66 -10.48 -10.29
N ALA A 42 -14.14 -11.29 -9.38
CA ALA A 42 -12.81 -11.87 -9.54
C ALA A 42 -12.80 -12.84 -10.73
N PRO A 43 -11.69 -12.87 -11.50
CA PRO A 43 -11.58 -13.80 -12.62
C PRO A 43 -11.58 -15.26 -12.16
N SER A 44 -12.04 -16.15 -13.02
CA SER A 44 -12.02 -17.59 -12.73
C SER A 44 -10.62 -18.19 -12.82
N THR A 45 -9.72 -17.54 -13.57
CA THR A 45 -8.33 -17.94 -13.71
C THR A 45 -7.44 -16.98 -12.93
N PRO A 46 -6.65 -17.47 -11.96
CA PRO A 46 -5.77 -16.61 -11.17
C PRO A 46 -4.73 -15.89 -12.02
N SER A 47 -4.49 -14.61 -11.71
CA SER A 47 -3.42 -13.81 -12.33
C SER A 47 -2.04 -14.16 -11.77
N PHE A 48 -1.96 -14.71 -10.56
CA PHE A 48 -0.71 -15.02 -9.87
C PHE A 48 -0.67 -16.50 -9.50
N SER A 49 0.47 -17.14 -9.74
CA SER A 49 0.63 -18.58 -9.53
C SER A 49 0.50 -19.01 -8.07
N ASP A 50 0.77 -18.11 -7.13
CA ASP A 50 0.73 -18.37 -5.69
C ASP A 50 -0.53 -17.85 -5.00
N VAL A 51 -1.52 -17.38 -5.76
CA VAL A 51 -2.79 -16.90 -5.21
C VAL A 51 -3.94 -17.65 -5.90
N PRO A 52 -4.33 -18.83 -5.37
CA PRO A 52 -5.43 -19.59 -5.94
C PRO A 52 -6.78 -18.93 -5.66
N THR A 53 -7.81 -19.33 -6.40
CA THR A 53 -9.17 -18.80 -6.21
C THR A 53 -9.71 -18.97 -4.80
N THR A 54 -9.17 -19.93 -4.05
CA THR A 54 -9.55 -20.21 -2.66
C THR A 54 -8.82 -19.36 -1.63
N HIS A 55 -7.87 -18.54 -2.06
CA HIS A 55 -7.12 -17.68 -1.12
C HIS A 55 -8.07 -16.67 -0.44
N PRO A 56 -7.92 -16.41 0.89
CA PRO A 56 -8.81 -15.50 1.62
C PRO A 56 -8.89 -14.09 1.01
N PHE A 57 -7.80 -13.61 0.38
CA PHE A 57 -7.75 -12.28 -0.25
C PHE A 57 -7.69 -12.35 -1.78
N TYR A 58 -8.17 -13.44 -2.37
CA TYR A 58 -8.12 -13.61 -3.82
C TYR A 58 -8.78 -12.44 -4.56
N LYS A 59 -10.00 -12.08 -4.17
CA LYS A 59 -10.76 -11.00 -4.80
C LYS A 59 -10.02 -9.65 -4.69
N GLU A 60 -9.52 -9.34 -3.52
CA GLU A 60 -8.84 -8.07 -3.25
C GLU A 60 -7.52 -7.96 -4.03
N ILE A 61 -6.77 -9.04 -4.12
CA ILE A 61 -5.52 -9.09 -4.88
C ILE A 61 -5.78 -8.94 -6.37
N GLU A 62 -6.78 -9.64 -6.90
CA GLU A 62 -7.18 -9.52 -8.30
C GLU A 62 -7.70 -8.12 -8.62
N TRP A 63 -8.43 -7.50 -7.68
CA TRP A 63 -8.87 -6.12 -7.82
C TRP A 63 -7.69 -5.15 -7.92
N MET A 64 -6.68 -5.30 -7.06
CA MET A 64 -5.46 -4.47 -7.14
C MET A 64 -4.77 -4.65 -8.49
N LYS A 65 -4.73 -5.87 -9.01
CA LYS A 65 -4.14 -6.16 -10.33
C LYS A 65 -4.94 -5.45 -11.42
N ALA A 66 -6.26 -5.57 -11.40
CA ALA A 66 -7.14 -4.95 -12.39
C ALA A 66 -7.05 -3.42 -12.37
N ARG A 67 -6.82 -2.83 -11.20
CA ARG A 67 -6.68 -1.38 -11.02
C ARG A 67 -5.27 -0.88 -11.31
N GLY A 68 -4.32 -1.75 -11.63
CA GLY A 68 -2.93 -1.36 -11.87
C GLY A 68 -2.16 -0.95 -10.61
N ILE A 69 -2.68 -1.26 -9.42
CA ILE A 69 -2.01 -0.94 -8.15
C ILE A 69 -0.85 -1.91 -7.91
N THR A 70 -1.01 -3.18 -8.29
CA THR A 70 0.06 -4.17 -8.21
C THR A 70 0.33 -4.80 -9.57
N THR A 71 1.59 -5.13 -9.81
CA THR A 71 2.02 -5.91 -10.98
C THR A 71 2.54 -7.30 -10.60
N GLY A 72 2.78 -7.54 -9.32
CA GLY A 72 3.47 -8.74 -8.83
C GLY A 72 4.94 -8.75 -9.20
N TRP A 73 5.55 -9.92 -9.09
CA TRP A 73 6.94 -10.14 -9.49
C TRP A 73 7.03 -10.70 -10.91
N SER A 74 8.21 -10.58 -11.51
CA SER A 74 8.47 -11.07 -12.88
C SER A 74 8.32 -12.58 -13.01
N ASP A 75 8.38 -13.33 -11.91
CA ASP A 75 8.18 -14.77 -11.88
C ASP A 75 6.69 -15.19 -11.86
N GLY A 76 5.78 -14.24 -11.94
CA GLY A 76 4.34 -14.50 -11.93
C GLY A 76 3.73 -14.67 -10.55
N THR A 77 4.48 -14.37 -9.48
CA THR A 77 3.97 -14.48 -8.10
C THR A 77 3.53 -13.12 -7.57
N PHE A 78 2.65 -13.13 -6.58
CA PHE A 78 2.26 -11.96 -5.80
C PHE A 78 2.90 -11.95 -4.42
N ARG A 79 3.17 -13.13 -3.85
CA ARG A 79 3.75 -13.34 -2.51
C ARG A 79 2.87 -12.75 -1.41
N PRO A 80 1.65 -13.29 -1.23
CA PRO A 80 0.67 -12.70 -0.30
C PRO A 80 1.11 -12.71 1.16
N ASN A 81 1.96 -13.66 1.56
CA ASN A 81 2.44 -13.77 2.94
C ASN A 81 3.74 -13.02 3.19
N ALA A 82 4.34 -12.43 2.16
CA ALA A 82 5.56 -11.64 2.34
C ALA A 82 5.22 -10.29 2.97
N PRO A 83 6.11 -9.74 3.82
CA PRO A 83 5.91 -8.41 4.37
C PRO A 83 6.00 -7.35 3.27
N VAL A 84 5.29 -6.23 3.45
CA VAL A 84 5.38 -5.09 2.55
C VAL A 84 6.48 -4.17 3.05
N ASN A 85 7.49 -3.93 2.23
CA ASN A 85 8.51 -2.94 2.53
C ASN A 85 7.98 -1.53 2.29
N ARG A 86 8.59 -0.54 2.93
CA ARG A 86 8.15 0.85 2.88
C ARG A 86 8.23 1.45 1.48
N ASP A 87 9.16 0.99 0.64
CA ASP A 87 9.26 1.42 -0.76
C ASP A 87 8.10 0.89 -1.61
N ALA A 88 7.75 -0.38 -1.46
CA ALA A 88 6.59 -0.96 -2.13
C ALA A 88 5.29 -0.31 -1.65
N MET A 89 5.21 0.04 -0.36
CA MET A 89 4.08 0.77 0.20
C MET A 89 3.89 2.11 -0.51
N ALA A 90 4.96 2.86 -0.71
CA ALA A 90 4.89 4.13 -1.42
C ALA A 90 4.36 3.94 -2.84
N ALA A 91 4.81 2.88 -3.53
CA ALA A 91 4.33 2.56 -4.88
C ALA A 91 2.84 2.24 -4.89
N PHE A 92 2.34 1.49 -3.92
CA PHE A 92 0.92 1.14 -3.82
C PHE A 92 0.06 2.39 -3.61
N PHE A 93 0.42 3.26 -2.68
CA PHE A 93 -0.31 4.52 -2.46
C PHE A 93 -0.28 5.43 -3.68
N TYR A 94 0.88 5.55 -4.33
CA TYR A 94 1.03 6.37 -5.52
C TYR A 94 0.13 5.90 -6.65
N ARG A 95 0.12 4.59 -6.92
CA ARG A 95 -0.73 4.00 -7.97
C ARG A 95 -2.21 4.06 -7.59
N TYR A 96 -2.54 3.85 -6.33
CA TYR A 96 -3.92 4.00 -5.85
C TYR A 96 -4.43 5.43 -6.06
N ALA A 97 -3.57 6.43 -5.88
CA ALA A 97 -3.90 7.84 -6.12
C ALA A 97 -4.01 8.19 -7.61
N GLY A 98 -3.80 7.25 -8.53
CA GLY A 98 -3.88 7.47 -9.96
C GLY A 98 -2.57 7.89 -10.60
N SER A 99 -1.44 7.63 -9.96
CA SER A 99 -0.10 7.95 -10.46
C SER A 99 0.04 9.43 -10.84
N PRO A 100 -0.20 10.37 -9.90
CA PRO A 100 -0.19 11.79 -10.23
C PRO A 100 1.18 12.27 -10.69
N HIS A 101 1.20 13.39 -11.39
CA HIS A 101 2.45 14.02 -11.80
C HIS A 101 3.28 14.43 -10.57
N VAL A 102 4.58 14.19 -10.63
CA VAL A 102 5.54 14.57 -9.58
C VAL A 102 6.73 15.24 -10.23
N ASP A 103 7.05 16.44 -9.79
CA ASP A 103 8.32 17.08 -10.11
C ASP A 103 9.40 16.44 -9.23
N LEU A 104 10.28 15.65 -9.88
CA LEU A 104 11.31 14.92 -9.14
C LEU A 104 12.35 15.89 -8.57
N PRO A 105 12.57 15.89 -7.24
CA PRO A 105 13.60 16.75 -6.66
C PRO A 105 14.99 16.31 -7.12
N VAL A 106 15.84 17.29 -7.43
CA VAL A 106 17.24 17.03 -7.84
C VAL A 106 18.02 16.45 -6.67
N THR A 107 17.75 16.95 -5.48
CA THR A 107 18.33 16.43 -4.23
C THR A 107 17.28 15.65 -3.47
N SER A 108 17.59 14.40 -3.12
CA SER A 108 16.66 13.56 -2.38
C SER A 108 16.32 14.16 -1.01
N PRO A 109 15.05 14.10 -0.58
CA PRO A 109 14.68 14.47 0.77
C PRO A 109 15.17 13.49 1.85
N PHE A 110 15.67 12.30 1.44
CA PHE A 110 16.10 11.25 2.36
C PHE A 110 17.52 10.79 2.06
N LYS A 111 18.31 10.61 3.11
CA LYS A 111 19.72 10.22 3.01
C LYS A 111 19.90 8.83 2.37
N ASP A 112 18.95 7.93 2.60
CA ASP A 112 19.02 6.53 2.19
C ASP A 112 18.20 6.24 0.91
N VAL A 113 17.72 7.27 0.24
CA VAL A 113 16.96 7.12 -1.02
C VAL A 113 17.61 8.02 -2.07
N PRO A 114 18.67 7.56 -2.74
CA PRO A 114 19.28 8.33 -3.82
C PRO A 114 18.34 8.47 -5.02
N ALA A 115 18.59 9.46 -5.87
CA ALA A 115 17.69 9.81 -6.97
C ALA A 115 17.51 8.70 -8.02
N ASP A 116 18.43 7.74 -8.09
CA ASP A 116 18.35 6.58 -8.97
C ASP A 116 17.72 5.35 -8.32
N SER A 117 17.21 5.49 -7.09
CA SER A 117 16.56 4.40 -6.37
C SER A 117 15.28 3.95 -7.06
N GLN A 118 15.00 2.64 -6.99
CA GLN A 118 13.69 2.12 -7.31
C GLN A 118 12.64 2.80 -6.41
N PHE A 119 11.53 3.21 -7.02
CA PHE A 119 10.43 3.91 -6.32
C PHE A 119 10.81 5.31 -5.80
N TYR A 120 11.86 5.94 -6.33
CA TYR A 120 12.22 7.31 -5.95
C TYR A 120 11.05 8.28 -6.15
N ARG A 121 10.38 8.19 -7.29
CA ARG A 121 9.20 9.03 -7.59
C ARG A 121 8.11 8.84 -6.56
N GLU A 122 7.77 7.61 -6.27
CA GLU A 122 6.69 7.24 -5.36
C GLU A 122 7.00 7.69 -3.93
N ILE A 123 8.23 7.47 -3.48
CA ILE A 123 8.69 7.88 -2.15
C ILE A 123 8.69 9.41 -2.02
N THR A 124 9.19 10.13 -3.03
CA THR A 124 9.22 11.60 -3.00
C THR A 124 7.81 12.19 -3.06
N TRP A 125 6.91 11.56 -3.83
CA TRP A 125 5.50 11.96 -3.82
C TRP A 125 4.89 11.78 -2.44
N LEU A 126 5.12 10.63 -1.81
CA LEU A 126 4.60 10.35 -0.47
C LEU A 126 5.09 11.38 0.55
N ALA A 127 6.37 11.79 0.44
CA ALA A 127 6.93 12.85 1.28
C ALA A 127 6.28 14.20 1.01
N SER A 128 6.08 14.55 -0.26
CA SER A 128 5.50 15.84 -0.66
C SER A 128 4.06 16.00 -0.19
N THR A 129 3.30 14.92 -0.08
CA THR A 129 1.92 14.95 0.40
C THR A 129 1.81 14.97 1.93
N GLY A 130 2.90 14.70 2.65
CA GLY A 130 2.88 14.59 4.09
C GLY A 130 2.37 13.25 4.63
N ILE A 131 2.11 12.27 3.74
CA ILE A 131 1.69 10.92 4.17
C ILE A 131 2.82 10.24 4.93
N SER A 132 4.05 10.38 4.45
CA SER A 132 5.24 9.91 5.17
C SER A 132 6.35 10.93 5.09
N THR A 133 6.85 11.33 6.25
CA THR A 133 7.96 12.29 6.36
C THR A 133 9.28 11.62 6.72
N GLY A 134 9.29 10.29 6.84
CA GLY A 134 10.47 9.54 7.25
C GLY A 134 10.74 9.66 8.75
N TRP A 135 11.99 9.40 9.13
CA TRP A 135 12.44 9.48 10.52
C TRP A 135 13.19 10.79 10.78
N PRO A 136 13.31 11.19 12.06
CA PRO A 136 14.03 12.43 12.43
C PRO A 136 15.50 12.43 12.02
N ASP A 137 16.10 11.25 11.81
CA ASP A 137 17.49 11.12 11.34
C ASP A 137 17.67 11.41 9.84
N GLY A 138 16.58 11.74 9.14
CA GLY A 138 16.63 12.03 7.71
C GLY A 138 16.53 10.80 6.80
N THR A 139 16.19 9.63 7.33
CA THR A 139 16.03 8.41 6.55
C THR A 139 14.57 8.10 6.25
N TYR A 140 14.32 7.36 5.18
CA TYR A 140 13.01 6.80 4.84
C TYR A 140 12.93 5.31 5.18
N ARG A 141 14.04 4.60 5.14
CA ARG A 141 14.17 3.15 5.39
C ARG A 141 13.32 2.34 4.40
N PRO A 142 13.65 2.41 3.10
CA PRO A 142 12.80 1.85 2.03
C PRO A 142 12.64 0.33 2.11
N VAL A 143 13.67 -0.40 2.57
CA VAL A 143 13.62 -1.87 2.64
C VAL A 143 13.17 -2.39 4.00
N THR A 144 12.76 -1.52 4.90
CA THR A 144 12.19 -1.92 6.20
C THR A 144 10.72 -2.29 6.01
N PRO A 145 10.26 -3.45 6.51
CA PRO A 145 8.84 -3.79 6.48
C PRO A 145 8.00 -2.78 7.24
N ILE A 146 6.82 -2.45 6.70
CA ILE A 146 5.91 -1.54 7.37
C ILE A 146 5.12 -2.26 8.45
N ALA A 147 5.08 -1.65 9.65
CA ALA A 147 4.28 -2.17 10.76
C ALA A 147 2.81 -1.77 10.60
N ARG A 148 1.92 -2.53 11.23
CA ARG A 148 0.47 -2.32 11.15
C ARG A 148 0.04 -0.95 11.68
N ASP A 149 0.68 -0.45 12.74
CA ASP A 149 0.39 0.89 13.28
C ASP A 149 0.81 2.00 12.31
N ALA A 150 1.96 1.86 11.69
CA ALA A 150 2.43 2.82 10.68
C ALA A 150 1.51 2.81 9.45
N MET A 151 1.02 1.64 9.03
CA MET A 151 0.07 1.52 7.94
C MET A 151 -1.24 2.26 8.26
N ALA A 152 -1.76 2.10 9.47
CA ALA A 152 -2.96 2.80 9.89
C ALA A 152 -2.77 4.32 9.84
N ALA A 153 -1.60 4.81 10.27
CA ALA A 153 -1.27 6.23 10.17
C ALA A 153 -1.20 6.71 8.72
N PHE A 154 -0.64 5.93 7.82
CA PHE A 154 -0.55 6.27 6.40
C PHE A 154 -1.94 6.32 5.75
N ILE A 155 -2.82 5.38 6.05
CA ILE A 155 -4.21 5.37 5.57
C ILE A 155 -4.94 6.63 6.04
N TYR A 156 -4.80 6.98 7.31
CA TYR A 156 -5.41 8.18 7.89
C TYR A 156 -4.91 9.44 7.19
N ARG A 157 -3.58 9.57 7.05
CA ARG A 157 -2.98 10.73 6.37
C ARG A 157 -3.36 10.81 4.91
N TYR A 158 -3.46 9.67 4.22
CA TYR A 158 -3.95 9.65 2.84
C TYR A 158 -5.36 10.22 2.76
N SER A 159 -6.27 9.80 3.64
CA SER A 159 -7.64 10.30 3.65
C SER A 159 -7.71 11.81 3.91
N GLU A 160 -6.84 12.33 4.78
CA GLU A 160 -6.81 13.76 5.11
C GLU A 160 -6.14 14.61 4.04
N LYS A 161 -5.04 14.11 3.43
CA LYS A 161 -4.17 14.92 2.57
C LYS A 161 -4.49 14.79 1.08
N VAL A 162 -4.93 13.63 0.64
CA VAL A 162 -5.09 13.31 -0.78
C VAL A 162 -6.55 13.18 -1.15
N ALA A 163 -7.33 12.36 -0.44
CA ALA A 163 -8.73 12.12 -0.76
C ALA A 163 -9.57 13.40 -0.67
N ASN A 164 -9.26 14.29 0.29
CA ASN A 164 -9.94 15.56 0.44
C ASN A 164 -9.63 16.56 -0.67
N LEU A 165 -8.48 16.43 -1.34
CA LEU A 165 -8.12 17.28 -2.48
C LEU A 165 -8.88 16.88 -3.76
N ALA A 166 -9.19 15.58 -3.91
CA ALA A 166 -9.93 15.07 -5.07
C ALA A 166 -11.41 15.46 -5.04
N GLY A 167 -11.95 15.86 -3.88
CA GLY A 167 -13.32 16.31 -3.72
C GLY A 167 -13.53 17.81 -3.91
N ARG A 168 -12.49 18.53 -4.31
CA ARG A 168 -12.54 19.97 -4.59
C ARG A 168 -12.41 20.22 -6.09
#